data_4a50ebaf5bfbdd6a8873238b0ff7f76f
#
_entry.id   4a50ebaf5bfbdd6a8873238b0ff7f76f
#
_cell.length_a   1.000
_cell.length_b   1.000
_cell.length_c   1.000
_cell.angle_alpha   90.00
_cell.angle_beta   90.00
_cell.angle_gamma   90.00
#
_symmetry.space_group_name_H-M   'P 1'
#
loop_
_entity.id
_entity.type
_entity.pdbx_description
1 polymer ?
#
loop_
_entity_poly.entity_id
_entity_poly.type
_entity_poly.pdbx_seq_one_letter_code
_entity_poly.pdbx_strand_id
1 'polypeptide(L)'
;MAKLIESMRAAAFDLDGTLIDTAPDLGAAANRMLETFGYKSLPEHRISALIGDGIDQFIGRALTESLGEAPPRAVRHAAAALFGRLYGERLFEDSRVYPGAPEALRALGYAGIALCCVTNKHSVFAIPLLEAAELHDFFAFTLCADRVEERKPNPDLLLAACDRLGVKPGEMLYVGDSHTDIAAADAAGCRVLVVDYGYNQGGALDAVRPDVMIGNLTEIVTMQVRPDRIVPVAPLVRGPG
;
A
#
# COMPACT_ATOMS: atom_id res chain seq x y z
N MET A 1 28.43 9.40 3.31
CA MET A 1 27.01 9.01 3.38
C MET A 1 26.84 7.77 2.51
N ALA A 2 26.31 6.67 3.05
CA ALA A 2 25.97 5.50 2.25
C ALA A 2 24.65 5.78 1.49
N LYS A 3 24.47 5.17 0.31
CA LYS A 3 23.17 5.19 -0.37
C LYS A 3 22.17 4.41 0.49
N LEU A 4 20.90 4.77 0.45
CA LEU A 4 19.83 4.05 1.17
C LEU A 4 19.91 2.55 0.90
N ILE A 5 20.00 2.19 -0.39
CA ILE A 5 20.08 0.80 -0.84
C ILE A 5 21.31 0.05 -0.30
N GLU A 6 22.43 0.75 0.00
CA GLU A 6 23.64 0.14 0.57
C GLU A 6 23.48 -0.23 2.06
N SER A 7 22.50 0.35 2.75
CA SER A 7 22.21 0.09 4.17
C SER A 7 21.01 -0.84 4.37
N MET A 8 20.24 -1.12 3.30
CA MET A 8 19.09 -2.00 3.32
C MET A 8 19.43 -3.38 2.76
N ARG A 9 18.85 -4.39 3.32
CA ARG A 9 18.95 -5.77 2.84
C ARG A 9 17.64 -6.25 2.24
N ALA A 10 16.55 -5.62 2.63
CA ALA A 10 15.22 -5.94 2.15
C ALA A 10 14.35 -4.69 2.01
N ALA A 11 13.35 -4.76 1.14
CA ALA A 11 12.27 -3.77 1.04
C ALA A 11 10.92 -4.48 0.95
N ALA A 12 9.98 -3.99 1.74
CA ALA A 12 8.60 -4.43 1.72
C ALA A 12 7.73 -3.28 1.19
N PHE A 13 6.73 -3.62 0.38
CA PHE A 13 5.85 -2.65 -0.27
C PHE A 13 4.40 -2.92 0.09
N ASP A 14 3.64 -1.86 0.39
CA ASP A 14 2.19 -1.96 0.31
C ASP A 14 1.73 -2.07 -1.15
N LEU A 15 0.45 -2.35 -1.35
CA LEU A 15 -0.12 -2.64 -2.67
C LEU A 15 -1.02 -1.50 -3.15
N ASP A 16 -2.18 -1.35 -2.49
CA ASP A 16 -3.22 -0.40 -2.88
C ASP A 16 -2.77 1.04 -2.56
N GLY A 17 -2.67 1.91 -3.55
CA GLY A 17 -2.19 3.29 -3.38
C GLY A 17 -0.67 3.44 -3.42
N THR A 18 0.07 2.35 -3.36
CA THR A 18 1.55 2.38 -3.38
C THR A 18 2.12 1.83 -4.69
N LEU A 19 1.77 0.61 -5.06
CA LEU A 19 2.21 -0.04 -6.31
C LEU A 19 1.16 0.06 -7.41
N ILE A 20 -0.11 -0.01 -7.03
CA ILE A 20 -1.26 -0.05 -7.94
C ILE A 20 -2.31 0.95 -7.48
N ASP A 21 -2.78 1.77 -8.42
CA ASP A 21 -4.03 2.51 -8.26
C ASP A 21 -5.21 1.57 -8.47
N THR A 22 -5.81 1.13 -7.37
CA THR A 22 -6.92 0.18 -7.35
C THR A 22 -8.28 0.85 -7.11
N ALA A 23 -8.31 2.16 -6.86
CA ALA A 23 -9.53 2.90 -6.56
C ALA A 23 -10.59 2.79 -7.66
N PRO A 24 -10.25 2.77 -8.97
CA PRO A 24 -11.25 2.62 -10.02
C PRO A 24 -12.05 1.32 -9.92
N ASP A 25 -11.39 0.16 -9.80
CA ASP A 25 -12.09 -1.14 -9.72
C ASP A 25 -12.79 -1.34 -8.37
N LEU A 26 -12.16 -0.94 -7.26
CA LEU A 26 -12.79 -0.95 -5.94
C LEU A 26 -14.04 -0.07 -5.92
N GLY A 27 -13.97 1.12 -6.53
CA GLY A 27 -15.08 2.06 -6.63
C GLY A 27 -16.24 1.53 -7.48
N ALA A 28 -15.94 0.96 -8.64
CA ALA A 28 -16.93 0.37 -9.51
C ALA A 28 -17.68 -0.78 -8.82
N ALA A 29 -16.94 -1.68 -8.14
CA ALA A 29 -17.54 -2.78 -7.39
C ALA A 29 -18.35 -2.28 -6.19
N ALA A 30 -17.86 -1.27 -5.45
CA ALA A 30 -18.58 -0.68 -4.32
C ALA A 30 -19.86 0.01 -4.77
N ASN A 31 -19.83 0.80 -5.82
CA ASN A 31 -20.99 1.50 -6.34
C ASN A 31 -22.04 0.50 -6.87
N ARG A 32 -21.60 -0.53 -7.58
CA ARG A 32 -22.51 -1.59 -8.03
C ARG A 32 -23.17 -2.34 -6.87
N MET A 33 -22.40 -2.59 -5.80
CA MET A 33 -22.93 -3.15 -4.56
C MET A 33 -23.96 -2.21 -3.93
N LEU A 34 -23.65 -0.92 -3.74
CA LEU A 34 -24.54 0.09 -3.17
C LEU A 34 -25.86 0.17 -3.95
N GLU A 35 -25.79 0.27 -5.28
CA GLU A 35 -26.96 0.29 -6.17
C GLU A 35 -27.86 -0.95 -6.03
N THR A 36 -27.25 -2.14 -5.88
CA THR A 36 -27.99 -3.39 -5.70
C THR A 36 -28.82 -3.39 -4.41
N PHE A 37 -28.35 -2.68 -3.38
CA PHE A 37 -29.09 -2.47 -2.13
C PHE A 37 -30.02 -1.25 -2.17
N GLY A 38 -30.13 -0.53 -3.29
CA GLY A 38 -30.93 0.67 -3.43
C GLY A 38 -30.32 1.92 -2.77
N TYR A 39 -29.01 1.91 -2.52
CA TYR A 39 -28.28 3.01 -1.93
C TYR A 39 -27.61 3.90 -3.00
N LYS A 40 -27.22 5.12 -2.59
CA LYS A 40 -26.57 6.08 -3.50
C LYS A 40 -25.12 5.69 -3.75
N SER A 41 -24.70 5.81 -5.00
CA SER A 41 -23.29 5.70 -5.38
C SER A 41 -22.45 6.81 -4.77
N LEU A 42 -21.18 6.52 -4.51
CA LEU A 42 -20.20 7.45 -3.97
C LEU A 42 -19.28 7.94 -5.10
N PRO A 43 -18.88 9.21 -5.10
CA PRO A 43 -17.92 9.73 -6.07
C PRO A 43 -16.52 9.18 -5.78
N GLU A 44 -15.67 9.15 -6.81
CA GLU A 44 -14.33 8.54 -6.79
C GLU A 44 -13.45 9.04 -5.63
N HIS A 45 -13.40 10.35 -5.40
CA HIS A 45 -12.60 10.93 -4.31
C HIS A 45 -13.05 10.50 -2.91
N ARG A 46 -14.32 10.09 -2.75
CA ARG A 46 -14.81 9.51 -1.50
C ARG A 46 -14.39 8.05 -1.39
N ILE A 47 -14.47 7.32 -2.50
CA ILE A 47 -14.03 5.91 -2.55
C ILE A 47 -12.56 5.79 -2.17
N SER A 48 -11.68 6.57 -2.80
CA SER A 48 -10.24 6.52 -2.53
C SER A 48 -9.90 6.81 -1.05
N ALA A 49 -10.61 7.76 -0.42
CA ALA A 49 -10.43 8.06 1.00
C ALA A 49 -10.86 6.94 1.97
N LEU A 50 -11.59 5.94 1.49
CA LEU A 50 -12.04 4.80 2.30
C LEU A 50 -11.08 3.59 2.22
N ILE A 51 -10.11 3.60 1.28
CA ILE A 51 -9.17 2.49 1.03
C ILE A 51 -8.03 2.53 2.08
N GLY A 52 -7.51 1.35 2.47
CA GLY A 52 -6.30 1.20 3.29
C GLY A 52 -6.45 0.28 4.51
N ASP A 53 -7.64 0.19 5.13
CA ASP A 53 -7.86 -0.62 6.33
C ASP A 53 -8.46 -2.03 6.04
N GLY A 54 -8.35 -2.47 4.79
CA GLY A 54 -8.89 -3.75 4.32
C GLY A 54 -10.38 -3.69 3.97
N ILE A 55 -10.81 -4.73 3.27
CA ILE A 55 -12.10 -4.76 2.55
C ILE A 55 -13.33 -4.63 3.46
N ASP A 56 -13.31 -5.25 4.64
CA ASP A 56 -14.45 -5.18 5.57
C ASP A 56 -14.70 -3.77 6.11
N GLN A 57 -13.60 -3.03 6.38
CA GLN A 57 -13.68 -1.64 6.81
C GLN A 57 -14.13 -0.75 5.65
N PHE A 58 -13.56 -0.96 4.48
CA PHE A 58 -13.94 -0.27 3.25
C PHE A 58 -15.45 -0.39 2.98
N ILE A 59 -16.00 -1.59 2.96
CA ILE A 59 -17.44 -1.84 2.74
C ILE A 59 -18.28 -1.20 3.84
N GLY A 60 -17.87 -1.36 5.11
CA GLY A 60 -18.58 -0.76 6.24
C GLY A 60 -18.67 0.76 6.14
N ARG A 61 -17.56 1.42 5.78
CA ARG A 61 -17.49 2.87 5.57
C ARG A 61 -18.31 3.31 4.36
N ALA A 62 -18.21 2.61 3.23
CA ALA A 62 -18.98 2.92 2.01
C ALA A 62 -20.48 2.85 2.27
N LEU A 63 -20.96 1.82 2.97
CA LEU A 63 -22.35 1.71 3.38
C LEU A 63 -22.75 2.84 4.33
N THR A 64 -21.93 3.12 5.36
CA THR A 64 -22.21 4.18 6.33
C THR A 64 -22.33 5.53 5.66
N GLU A 65 -21.43 5.82 4.73
CA GLU A 65 -21.42 7.10 4.00
C GLU A 65 -22.64 7.24 3.08
N SER A 66 -22.99 6.18 2.38
CA SER A 66 -24.16 6.19 1.49
C SER A 66 -25.50 6.24 2.22
N LEU A 67 -25.60 5.62 3.41
CA LEU A 67 -26.79 5.60 4.26
C LEU A 67 -26.91 6.83 5.15
N GLY A 68 -25.78 7.44 5.56
CA GLY A 68 -25.71 8.46 6.59
C GLY A 68 -25.70 7.92 8.03
N GLU A 69 -25.78 6.60 8.20
CA GLU A 69 -25.74 5.90 9.49
C GLU A 69 -25.10 4.52 9.36
N ALA A 70 -24.77 3.88 10.49
CA ALA A 70 -24.17 2.55 10.49
C ALA A 70 -25.14 1.50 9.93
N PRO A 71 -24.72 0.67 8.97
CA PRO A 71 -25.58 -0.34 8.37
C PRO A 71 -25.93 -1.46 9.36
N PRO A 72 -27.14 -2.05 9.28
CA PRO A 72 -27.46 -3.26 10.02
C PRO A 72 -26.46 -4.39 9.71
N ARG A 73 -26.13 -5.22 10.72
CA ARG A 73 -25.16 -6.32 10.57
C ARG A 73 -25.48 -7.26 9.40
N ALA A 74 -26.76 -7.57 9.20
CA ALA A 74 -27.20 -8.43 8.10
C ALA A 74 -26.91 -7.81 6.72
N VAL A 75 -27.15 -6.49 6.58
CA VAL A 75 -26.85 -5.73 5.36
C VAL A 75 -25.33 -5.73 5.11
N ARG A 76 -24.52 -5.43 6.12
CA ARG A 76 -23.07 -5.44 6.00
C ARG A 76 -22.52 -6.80 5.54
N HIS A 77 -23.04 -7.90 6.11
CA HIS A 77 -22.61 -9.25 5.73
C HIS A 77 -23.00 -9.58 4.27
N ALA A 78 -24.23 -9.29 3.87
CA ALA A 78 -24.68 -9.51 2.50
C ALA A 78 -23.93 -8.65 1.49
N ALA A 79 -23.65 -7.38 1.84
CA ALA A 79 -22.87 -6.46 1.02
C ALA A 79 -21.42 -6.93 0.85
N ALA A 80 -20.79 -7.45 1.90
CA ALA A 80 -19.43 -7.98 1.83
C ALA A 80 -19.34 -9.18 0.85
N ALA A 81 -20.30 -10.10 0.91
CA ALA A 81 -20.35 -11.23 -0.01
C ALA A 81 -20.57 -10.80 -1.47
N LEU A 82 -21.48 -9.82 -1.69
CA LEU A 82 -21.73 -9.27 -3.03
C LEU A 82 -20.51 -8.52 -3.57
N PHE A 83 -19.92 -7.65 -2.76
CA PHE A 83 -18.74 -6.88 -3.13
C PHE A 83 -17.58 -7.81 -3.52
N GLY A 84 -17.29 -8.83 -2.71
CA GLY A 84 -16.21 -9.77 -2.98
C GLY A 84 -16.33 -10.43 -4.35
N ARG A 85 -17.56 -10.82 -4.76
CA ARG A 85 -17.83 -11.36 -6.09
C ARG A 85 -17.63 -10.30 -7.18
N LEU A 86 -18.25 -9.12 -7.03
CA LEU A 86 -18.18 -8.06 -8.03
C LEU A 86 -16.75 -7.55 -8.24
N TYR A 87 -15.98 -7.42 -7.15
CA TYR A 87 -14.60 -6.99 -7.23
C TYR A 87 -13.70 -8.09 -7.86
N GLY A 88 -13.91 -9.36 -7.48
CA GLY A 88 -13.17 -10.48 -8.07
C GLY A 88 -13.40 -10.62 -9.58
N GLU A 89 -14.59 -10.27 -10.09
CA GLU A 89 -14.91 -10.29 -11.52
C GLU A 89 -14.26 -9.15 -12.30
N ARG A 90 -13.84 -8.05 -11.62
CA ARG A 90 -13.28 -6.84 -12.22
C ARG A 90 -11.82 -6.58 -11.85
N LEU A 91 -11.17 -7.54 -11.27
CA LEU A 91 -9.82 -7.36 -10.75
C LEU A 91 -8.85 -6.91 -11.85
N PHE A 92 -8.31 -5.69 -11.74
CA PHE A 92 -7.38 -5.09 -12.71
C PHE A 92 -7.99 -4.73 -14.09
N GLU A 93 -9.29 -4.42 -14.18
CA GLU A 93 -9.88 -3.88 -15.43
C GLU A 93 -9.50 -2.40 -15.64
N ASP A 94 -9.76 -1.57 -14.64
CA ASP A 94 -9.49 -0.13 -14.65
C ASP A 94 -8.35 0.27 -13.71
N SER A 95 -7.89 -0.62 -12.85
CA SER A 95 -6.69 -0.43 -12.03
C SER A 95 -5.43 -0.28 -12.87
N ARG A 96 -4.45 0.46 -12.37
CA ARG A 96 -3.20 0.73 -13.10
C ARG A 96 -2.00 0.68 -12.16
N VAL A 97 -0.91 0.10 -12.64
CA VAL A 97 0.38 0.16 -11.95
C VAL A 97 0.88 1.60 -11.95
N TYR A 98 1.29 2.11 -10.81
CA TYR A 98 1.85 3.46 -10.73
C TYR A 98 3.15 3.58 -11.54
N PRO A 99 3.34 4.71 -12.25
CA PRO A 99 4.56 4.95 -13.01
C PRO A 99 5.81 4.84 -12.15
N GLY A 100 6.81 4.11 -12.64
CA GLY A 100 8.08 3.91 -11.94
C GLY A 100 8.10 2.72 -10.98
N ALA A 101 6.96 2.06 -10.67
CA ALA A 101 6.95 0.93 -9.78
C ALA A 101 7.73 -0.29 -10.32
N PRO A 102 7.51 -0.77 -11.56
CA PRO A 102 8.29 -1.89 -12.09
C PRO A 102 9.79 -1.57 -12.20
N GLU A 103 10.13 -0.32 -12.57
CA GLU A 103 11.51 0.15 -12.69
C GLU A 103 12.21 0.15 -11.32
N ALA A 104 11.55 0.65 -10.29
CA ALA A 104 12.07 0.69 -8.93
C ALA A 104 12.28 -0.73 -8.37
N LEU A 105 11.28 -1.61 -8.52
CA LEU A 105 11.37 -3.00 -8.07
C LEU A 105 12.51 -3.74 -8.77
N ARG A 106 12.64 -3.58 -10.09
CA ARG A 106 13.72 -4.18 -10.87
C ARG A 106 15.08 -3.67 -10.43
N ALA A 107 15.21 -2.36 -10.23
CA ALA A 107 16.48 -1.74 -9.83
C ALA A 107 16.92 -2.18 -8.42
N LEU A 108 15.98 -2.28 -7.47
CA LEU A 108 16.25 -2.80 -6.13
C LEU A 108 16.66 -4.27 -6.18
N GLY A 109 15.98 -5.09 -6.97
CA GLY A 109 16.35 -6.49 -7.18
C GLY A 109 17.77 -6.65 -7.76
N TYR A 110 18.15 -5.85 -8.76
CA TYR A 110 19.50 -5.84 -9.29
C TYR A 110 20.56 -5.37 -8.28
N ALA A 111 20.18 -4.52 -7.33
CA ALA A 111 21.04 -4.12 -6.21
C ALA A 111 21.15 -5.21 -5.12
N GLY A 112 20.50 -6.34 -5.28
CA GLY A 112 20.53 -7.45 -4.32
C GLY A 112 19.62 -7.26 -3.10
N ILE A 113 18.67 -6.33 -3.16
CA ILE A 113 17.66 -6.10 -2.13
C ILE A 113 16.57 -7.16 -2.28
N ALA A 114 16.29 -7.91 -1.22
CA ALA A 114 15.19 -8.86 -1.19
C ALA A 114 13.84 -8.12 -1.11
N LEU A 115 12.90 -8.45 -1.98
CA LEU A 115 11.61 -7.75 -2.07
C LEU A 115 10.46 -8.64 -1.58
N CYS A 116 9.51 -8.05 -0.86
CA CYS A 116 8.23 -8.67 -0.52
C CYS A 116 7.09 -7.64 -0.58
N CYS A 117 5.86 -8.13 -0.71
CA CYS A 117 4.66 -7.29 -0.58
C CYS A 117 4.02 -7.56 0.79
N VAL A 118 3.63 -6.48 1.51
CA VAL A 118 2.95 -6.56 2.81
C VAL A 118 1.75 -5.62 2.80
N THR A 119 0.54 -6.18 2.77
CA THR A 119 -0.67 -5.42 2.50
C THR A 119 -1.84 -5.77 3.41
N ASN A 120 -2.71 -4.78 3.68
CA ASN A 120 -4.00 -5.00 4.35
C ASN A 120 -5.06 -5.65 3.44
N LYS A 121 -4.76 -5.80 2.14
CA LYS A 121 -5.62 -6.49 1.20
C LYS A 121 -5.66 -7.99 1.49
N HIS A 122 -6.85 -8.59 1.38
CA HIS A 122 -7.02 -10.04 1.55
C HIS A 122 -6.32 -10.81 0.41
N SER A 123 -5.70 -11.96 0.73
CA SER A 123 -4.89 -12.76 -0.20
C SER A 123 -5.65 -13.18 -1.46
N VAL A 124 -6.96 -13.46 -1.34
CA VAL A 124 -7.84 -13.85 -2.46
C VAL A 124 -7.91 -12.78 -3.55
N PHE A 125 -7.60 -11.52 -3.23
CA PHE A 125 -7.55 -10.41 -4.19
C PHE A 125 -6.13 -9.93 -4.46
N ALA A 126 -5.26 -9.91 -3.42
CA ALA A 126 -3.91 -9.37 -3.56
C ALA A 126 -3.04 -10.18 -4.52
N ILE A 127 -3.08 -11.51 -4.42
CA ILE A 127 -2.25 -12.37 -5.25
C ILE A 127 -2.68 -12.31 -6.72
N PRO A 128 -3.96 -12.53 -7.09
CA PRO A 128 -4.38 -12.38 -8.48
C PRO A 128 -4.20 -10.96 -9.05
N LEU A 129 -4.29 -9.92 -8.21
CA LEU A 129 -4.04 -8.54 -8.63
C LEU A 129 -2.57 -8.34 -8.99
N LEU A 130 -1.63 -8.83 -8.18
CA LEU A 130 -0.20 -8.78 -8.46
C LEU A 130 0.16 -9.56 -9.74
N GLU A 131 -0.47 -10.71 -9.96
CA GLU A 131 -0.31 -11.52 -11.17
C GLU A 131 -0.80 -10.76 -12.41
N ALA A 132 -2.03 -10.20 -12.35
CA ALA A 132 -2.60 -9.42 -13.45
C ALA A 132 -1.80 -8.15 -13.76
N ALA A 133 -1.19 -7.54 -12.74
CA ALA A 133 -0.32 -6.37 -12.86
C ALA A 133 1.12 -6.71 -13.30
N GLU A 134 1.47 -7.99 -13.49
CA GLU A 134 2.82 -8.48 -13.80
C GLU A 134 3.87 -8.06 -12.75
N LEU A 135 3.44 -7.90 -11.48
CA LEU A 135 4.32 -7.52 -10.37
C LEU A 135 4.67 -8.69 -9.44
N HIS A 136 3.94 -9.81 -9.52
CA HIS A 136 4.09 -10.95 -8.61
C HIS A 136 5.54 -11.46 -8.54
N ASP A 137 6.19 -11.62 -9.69
CA ASP A 137 7.53 -12.24 -9.80
C ASP A 137 8.68 -11.38 -9.26
N PHE A 138 8.42 -10.10 -8.94
CA PHE A 138 9.40 -9.27 -8.25
C PHE A 138 9.56 -9.65 -6.78
N PHE A 139 8.56 -10.27 -6.16
CA PHE A 139 8.50 -10.52 -4.74
C PHE A 139 8.85 -11.96 -4.39
N ALA A 140 9.70 -12.13 -3.38
CA ALA A 140 9.98 -13.45 -2.80
C ALA A 140 8.71 -14.09 -2.20
N PHE A 141 7.79 -13.25 -1.69
CA PHE A 141 6.48 -13.64 -1.19
C PHE A 141 5.60 -12.39 -0.97
N THR A 142 4.30 -12.65 -0.79
CA THR A 142 3.31 -11.65 -0.38
C THR A 142 2.73 -12.05 0.97
N LEU A 143 2.67 -11.12 1.93
CA LEU A 143 1.95 -11.25 3.19
C LEU A 143 0.71 -10.38 3.16
N CYS A 144 -0.44 -11.00 3.41
CA CYS A 144 -1.76 -10.38 3.37
C CYS A 144 -2.40 -10.42 4.74
N ALA A 145 -3.13 -9.39 5.12
CA ALA A 145 -3.88 -9.37 6.37
C ALA A 145 -5.21 -10.11 6.22
N ASP A 146 -5.16 -11.45 6.17
CA ASP A 146 -6.35 -12.29 6.07
C ASP A 146 -7.18 -12.27 7.35
N ARG A 147 -6.58 -11.90 8.49
CA ARG A 147 -7.24 -11.68 9.77
C ARG A 147 -7.20 -10.22 10.16
N VAL A 148 -8.23 -9.76 10.84
CA VAL A 148 -8.35 -8.35 11.27
C VAL A 148 -7.21 -7.95 12.21
N GLU A 149 -6.79 -8.88 13.08
CA GLU A 149 -5.74 -8.65 14.08
C GLU A 149 -4.35 -8.45 13.46
N GLU A 150 -4.13 -8.96 12.25
CA GLU A 150 -2.85 -8.86 11.52
C GLU A 150 -2.71 -7.55 10.76
N ARG A 151 -3.80 -6.78 10.62
CA ARG A 151 -3.83 -5.56 9.78
C ARG A 151 -2.95 -4.47 10.35
N LYS A 152 -2.22 -3.80 9.46
CA LYS A 152 -1.58 -2.53 9.78
C LYS A 152 -2.62 -1.58 10.40
N PRO A 153 -2.32 -0.88 11.49
CA PRO A 153 -0.98 -0.55 12.01
C PRO A 153 -0.32 -1.61 12.90
N ASN A 154 -0.89 -2.83 13.06
CA ASN A 154 -0.20 -3.89 13.77
C ASN A 154 1.12 -4.24 13.03
N PRO A 155 2.28 -4.35 13.73
CA PRO A 155 3.57 -4.63 13.13
C PRO A 155 3.78 -6.08 12.71
N ASP A 156 2.90 -7.01 13.07
CA ASP A 156 3.14 -8.46 12.98
C ASP A 156 3.51 -8.93 11.58
N LEU A 157 2.84 -8.41 10.53
CA LEU A 157 3.17 -8.77 9.15
C LEU A 157 4.56 -8.28 8.73
N LEU A 158 4.98 -7.08 9.18
CA LEU A 158 6.33 -6.57 8.90
C LEU A 158 7.40 -7.35 9.66
N LEU A 159 7.16 -7.70 10.92
CA LEU A 159 8.05 -8.56 11.70
C LEU A 159 8.17 -9.95 11.08
N ALA A 160 7.06 -10.54 10.65
CA ALA A 160 7.05 -11.82 9.94
C ALA A 160 7.81 -11.73 8.59
N ALA A 161 7.72 -10.59 7.88
CA ALA A 161 8.49 -10.37 6.66
C ALA A 161 10.00 -10.30 6.96
N CYS A 162 10.41 -9.60 8.01
CA CYS A 162 11.80 -9.55 8.46
C CYS A 162 12.34 -10.95 8.80
N ASP A 163 11.61 -11.71 9.60
CA ASP A 163 11.99 -13.07 9.99
C ASP A 163 12.12 -13.99 8.78
N ARG A 164 11.17 -13.93 7.85
CA ARG A 164 11.15 -14.76 6.64
C ARG A 164 12.30 -14.45 5.68
N LEU A 165 12.74 -13.17 5.62
CA LEU A 165 13.88 -12.73 4.81
C LEU A 165 15.22 -12.84 5.56
N GLY A 166 15.22 -13.16 6.85
CA GLY A 166 16.42 -13.24 7.65
C GLY A 166 17.14 -11.89 7.83
N VAL A 167 16.37 -10.80 7.95
CA VAL A 167 16.87 -9.44 8.15
C VAL A 167 16.37 -8.85 9.47
N LYS A 168 17.12 -7.92 10.04
CA LYS A 168 16.64 -7.14 11.19
C LYS A 168 15.66 -6.06 10.72
N PRO A 169 14.70 -5.63 11.55
CA PRO A 169 13.78 -4.54 11.20
C PRO A 169 14.49 -3.28 10.68
N GLY A 170 15.58 -2.83 11.32
CA GLY A 170 16.35 -1.69 10.86
C GLY A 170 17.08 -1.84 9.51
N GLU A 171 17.12 -3.06 8.96
CA GLU A 171 17.67 -3.39 7.63
C GLU A 171 16.55 -3.54 6.57
N MET A 172 15.27 -3.38 6.98
CA MET A 172 14.08 -3.38 6.13
C MET A 172 13.63 -1.95 5.85
N LEU A 173 13.43 -1.64 4.58
CA LEU A 173 12.69 -0.46 4.16
C LEU A 173 11.24 -0.86 3.91
N TYR A 174 10.29 -0.19 4.57
CA TYR A 174 8.88 -0.32 4.24
C TYR A 174 8.43 0.88 3.40
N VAL A 175 7.71 0.62 2.32
CA VAL A 175 7.20 1.62 1.39
C VAL A 175 5.68 1.54 1.36
N GLY A 176 5.01 2.63 1.70
CA GLY A 176 3.55 2.72 1.74
C GLY A 176 3.06 4.12 1.37
N ASP A 177 1.76 4.35 1.48
CA ASP A 177 1.13 5.64 1.14
C ASP A 177 0.29 6.24 2.28
N SER A 178 0.18 5.56 3.43
CA SER A 178 -0.78 5.92 4.47
C SER A 178 -0.17 6.05 5.87
N HIS A 179 -0.91 6.68 6.77
CA HIS A 179 -0.53 6.76 8.19
C HIS A 179 -0.50 5.38 8.87
N THR A 180 -1.30 4.42 8.41
CA THR A 180 -1.26 3.03 8.91
C THR A 180 0.03 2.32 8.54
N ASP A 181 0.62 2.65 7.38
CA ASP A 181 1.92 2.15 6.95
C ASP A 181 3.04 2.68 7.83
N ILE A 182 3.03 3.99 8.07
CA ILE A 182 4.00 4.64 8.95
C ILE A 182 3.93 4.03 10.35
N ALA A 183 2.73 3.95 10.93
CA ALA A 183 2.55 3.42 12.27
C ALA A 183 2.98 1.95 12.41
N ALA A 184 2.70 1.12 11.39
CA ALA A 184 3.15 -0.28 11.38
C ALA A 184 4.67 -0.39 11.29
N ALA A 185 5.32 0.41 10.43
CA ALA A 185 6.77 0.43 10.29
C ALA A 185 7.48 0.90 11.56
N ASP A 186 6.99 1.99 12.16
CA ASP A 186 7.51 2.51 13.43
C ASP A 186 7.39 1.47 14.55
N ALA A 187 6.23 0.82 14.68
CA ALA A 187 6.00 -0.22 15.68
C ALA A 187 6.88 -1.46 15.46
N ALA A 188 7.18 -1.79 14.20
CA ALA A 188 8.10 -2.89 13.85
C ALA A 188 9.58 -2.51 14.01
N GLY A 189 9.92 -1.21 14.09
CA GLY A 189 11.30 -0.72 14.04
C GLY A 189 11.92 -0.77 12.63
N CYS A 190 11.08 -0.78 11.61
CA CYS A 190 11.48 -0.70 10.20
C CYS A 190 11.66 0.77 9.79
N ARG A 191 12.47 1.01 8.76
CA ARG A 191 12.50 2.33 8.11
C ARG A 191 11.29 2.48 7.21
N VAL A 192 10.73 3.69 7.14
CA VAL A 192 9.54 3.96 6.34
C VAL A 192 9.77 5.08 5.33
N LEU A 193 9.27 4.85 4.13
CA LEU A 193 9.21 5.82 3.05
C LEU A 193 7.77 5.86 2.54
N VAL A 194 7.25 7.05 2.30
CA VAL A 194 5.88 7.24 1.87
C VAL A 194 5.84 7.88 0.49
N VAL A 195 4.95 7.37 -0.37
CA VAL A 195 4.63 8.00 -1.65
C VAL A 195 3.52 9.04 -1.45
N ASP A 196 3.62 10.18 -2.13
CA ASP A 196 2.67 11.29 -1.97
C ASP A 196 1.44 11.20 -2.91
N TYR A 197 1.52 10.32 -3.90
CA TYR A 197 0.46 10.13 -4.89
C TYR A 197 -0.63 9.13 -4.46
N GLY A 198 -0.45 8.44 -3.33
CA GLY A 198 -1.38 7.42 -2.85
C GLY A 198 -2.67 7.97 -2.24
N TYR A 199 -3.43 7.12 -1.57
CA TYR A 199 -4.76 7.49 -1.06
C TYR A 199 -4.71 8.24 0.25
N ASN A 200 -3.64 8.10 1.04
CA ASN A 200 -3.43 8.75 2.35
C ASN A 200 -4.61 8.56 3.32
N GLN A 201 -5.52 7.64 3.04
CA GLN A 201 -6.78 7.41 3.78
C GLN A 201 -7.60 8.70 3.99
N GLY A 202 -7.52 9.65 3.04
CA GLY A 202 -8.20 10.94 3.10
C GLY A 202 -7.67 11.89 4.18
N GLY A 203 -6.56 11.55 4.84
CA GLY A 203 -5.90 12.36 5.86
C GLY A 203 -4.62 13.04 5.36
N ALA A 204 -4.27 14.20 5.94
CA ALA A 204 -2.97 14.79 5.68
C ALA A 204 -1.89 13.98 6.39
N LEU A 205 -0.87 13.53 5.66
CA LEU A 205 0.32 12.85 6.20
C LEU A 205 1.16 13.76 7.12
N ASP A 206 0.88 15.07 7.12
CA ASP A 206 1.56 16.09 7.93
C ASP A 206 1.49 15.85 9.44
N ALA A 207 0.49 15.09 9.92
CA ALA A 207 0.33 14.77 11.33
C ALA A 207 1.26 13.64 11.80
N VAL A 208 1.74 12.80 10.86
CA VAL A 208 2.63 11.67 11.12
C VAL A 208 3.82 11.88 10.21
N ARG A 209 4.90 12.46 10.70
CA ARG A 209 6.07 12.82 9.90
C ARG A 209 6.77 11.56 9.37
N PRO A 210 6.57 11.16 8.09
CA PRO A 210 7.42 10.15 7.49
C PRO A 210 8.85 10.67 7.43
N ASP A 211 9.83 9.78 7.51
CA ASP A 211 11.24 10.16 7.34
C ASP A 211 11.47 10.82 5.98
N VAL A 212 10.78 10.34 4.94
CA VAL A 212 10.83 10.87 3.57
C VAL A 212 9.52 10.63 2.83
N MET A 213 9.06 11.61 2.09
CA MET A 213 8.04 11.50 1.05
C MET A 213 8.68 11.60 -0.34
N ILE A 214 8.20 10.78 -1.28
CA ILE A 214 8.64 10.78 -2.68
C ILE A 214 7.45 10.85 -3.62
N GLY A 215 7.64 11.52 -4.77
CA GLY A 215 6.63 11.60 -5.83
C GLY A 215 6.72 10.48 -6.86
N ASN A 216 7.82 9.70 -6.85
CA ASN A 216 8.01 8.58 -7.77
C ASN A 216 8.89 7.50 -7.13
N LEU A 217 8.50 6.24 -7.27
CA LEU A 217 9.23 5.10 -6.68
C LEU A 217 10.67 4.97 -7.19
N THR A 218 10.98 5.45 -8.39
CA THR A 218 12.35 5.41 -8.92
C THR A 218 13.33 6.27 -8.11
N GLU A 219 12.83 7.22 -7.32
CA GLU A 219 13.67 8.03 -6.44
C GLU A 219 14.38 7.21 -5.35
N ILE A 220 13.81 6.05 -4.96
CA ILE A 220 14.39 5.16 -3.93
C ILE A 220 15.83 4.79 -4.25
N VAL A 221 16.14 4.52 -5.52
CA VAL A 221 17.47 4.07 -5.95
C VAL A 221 18.53 5.18 -5.88
N THR A 222 18.10 6.42 -5.79
CA THR A 222 18.99 7.61 -5.70
C THR A 222 19.09 8.17 -4.29
N MET A 223 18.39 7.59 -3.30
CA MET A 223 18.37 8.10 -1.93
C MET A 223 19.65 7.77 -1.15
N GLN A 224 19.98 8.62 -0.19
CA GLN A 224 21.07 8.44 0.75
C GLN A 224 20.55 8.36 2.18
N VAL A 225 21.23 7.56 3.01
CA VAL A 225 20.98 7.47 4.45
C VAL A 225 21.95 8.37 5.19
N ARG A 226 21.43 9.23 6.06
CA ARG A 226 22.16 9.83 7.16
C ARG A 226 21.92 9.01 8.43
N PRO A 227 22.76 9.14 9.46
CA PRO A 227 22.61 8.37 10.70
C PRO A 227 21.20 8.51 11.34
N ASP A 228 20.53 9.63 11.08
CA ASP A 228 19.25 10.04 11.68
C ASP A 228 18.08 10.09 10.68
N ARG A 229 18.31 10.05 9.36
CA ARG A 229 17.25 10.18 8.35
C ARG A 229 17.66 9.76 6.94
N ILE A 230 16.66 9.53 6.11
CA ILE A 230 16.77 9.32 4.66
C ILE A 230 16.70 10.69 3.97
N VAL A 231 17.53 10.93 2.96
CA VAL A 231 17.54 12.19 2.19
C VAL A 231 17.81 11.92 0.71
N PRO A 232 17.27 12.74 -0.22
CA PRO A 232 17.65 12.68 -1.63
C PRO A 232 19.13 12.94 -1.84
N VAL A 233 19.70 12.37 -2.89
CA VAL A 233 21.07 12.76 -3.33
C VAL A 233 21.01 14.21 -3.81
N ALA A 234 21.80 15.09 -3.20
CA ALA A 234 21.91 16.45 -3.69
C ALA A 234 22.35 16.43 -5.17
N PRO A 235 21.69 17.22 -6.05
CA PRO A 235 22.11 17.31 -7.44
C PRO A 235 23.59 17.74 -7.48
N LEU A 236 24.39 17.05 -8.28
CA LEU A 236 25.76 17.46 -8.56
C LEU A 236 25.72 18.89 -9.13
N VAL A 237 26.13 19.87 -8.35
CA VAL A 237 26.33 21.22 -8.82
C VAL A 237 27.47 21.11 -9.85
N ARG A 238 27.10 21.16 -11.15
CA ARG A 238 28.10 21.34 -12.19
C ARG A 238 28.70 22.72 -11.95
N GLY A 239 29.98 22.74 -11.54
CA GLY A 239 30.75 23.99 -11.44
C GLY A 239 30.73 24.71 -12.79
N PRO A 240 30.78 26.04 -12.78
CA PRO A 240 30.86 26.80 -14.02
C PRO A 240 32.12 26.38 -14.79
N GLY A 241 31.91 25.91 -16.04
CA GLY A 241 32.98 25.67 -16.99
C GLY A 241 33.50 26.97 -17.60
#